data_9a028165381b7e7b4af05a9e28bdbf70
#
_entry.id   9a028165381b7e7b4af05a9e28bdbf70
#
_cell.length_a   1.000
_cell.length_b   1.000
_cell.length_c   1.000
_cell.angle_alpha   90.00
_cell.angle_beta   90.00
_cell.angle_gamma   90.00
#
_symmetry.space_group_name_H-M   'P 1'
#
loop_
_entity.id
_entity.type
_entity.pdbx_description
1 polymer ?
#
loop_
_entity_poly.entity_id
_entity_poly.type
_entity_poly.pdbx_seq_one_letter_code
_entity_poly.pdbx_strand_id
1 'polypeptide(L)' 'AYRQIERKLAKLEEQKADLEQQMAAHDPSDYEGLGKLNDQLQAVTDESEELELEWMELSEQLE' A
#
# COMPACT_ATOMS: atom_id res chain seq x y z
N ALA A 1 -18.21 -7.15 1.65
CA ALA A 1 -17.97 -5.79 1.91
C ALA A 1 -16.87 -5.57 2.92
N TYR A 2 -17.13 -5.69 4.22
CA TYR A 2 -16.13 -5.42 5.27
C TYR A 2 -14.89 -6.33 5.16
N ARG A 3 -15.11 -7.62 5.00
CA ARG A 3 -14.02 -8.58 4.88
C ARG A 3 -13.22 -8.43 3.59
N GLN A 4 -13.88 -7.98 2.52
CA GLN A 4 -13.19 -7.74 1.26
C GLN A 4 -12.20 -6.58 1.39
N ILE A 5 -12.59 -5.55 2.13
CA ILE A 5 -11.71 -4.41 2.37
C ILE A 5 -10.51 -4.84 3.21
N GLU A 6 -10.74 -5.65 4.24
CA GLU A 6 -9.63 -6.19 5.05
C GLU A 6 -8.64 -6.99 4.22
N ARG A 7 -9.14 -7.83 3.31
CA ARG A 7 -8.29 -8.62 2.41
C ARG A 7 -7.49 -7.74 1.47
N LYS A 8 -8.12 -6.71 0.93
CA LYS A 8 -7.44 -5.76 0.04
C LYS A 8 -6.35 -4.99 0.80
N LEU A 9 -6.63 -4.58 2.03
CA LEU A 9 -5.65 -3.90 2.86
C LEU A 9 -4.45 -4.78 3.15
N ALA A 10 -4.69 -6.04 3.50
CA ALA A 10 -3.61 -6.99 3.75
C ALA A 10 -2.73 -7.19 2.50
N LYS A 11 -3.36 -7.27 1.34
CA LYS A 11 -2.66 -7.43 0.07
C LYS A 11 -1.82 -6.19 -0.25
N LEU A 12 -2.37 -5.00 -0.01
CA LEU A 12 -1.64 -3.76 -0.23
C LEU A 12 -0.46 -3.62 0.73
N GLU A 13 -0.62 -4.06 1.97
CA GLU A 13 0.49 -4.08 2.93
C GLU A 13 1.62 -5.00 2.47
N GLU A 14 1.27 -6.17 1.93
CA GLU A 14 2.27 -7.09 1.36
C GLU A 14 2.99 -6.45 0.18
N GLN A 15 2.26 -5.79 -0.71
CA GLN A 15 2.85 -5.09 -1.85
C GLN A 15 3.77 -3.97 -1.39
N LYS A 16 3.36 -3.24 -0.37
CA LYS A 16 4.16 -2.17 0.20
C LYS A 16 5.47 -2.68 0.78
N ALA A 17 5.41 -3.75 1.56
CA ALA A 17 6.61 -4.37 2.13
C ALA A 17 7.54 -4.89 1.04
N ASP A 18 6.98 -5.50 0.00
CA ASP A 18 7.73 -6.02 -1.14
C ASP A 18 8.46 -4.88 -1.87
N LEU A 19 7.76 -3.77 -2.12
CA LEU A 19 8.37 -2.59 -2.75
C LEU A 19 9.47 -1.99 -1.89
N GLU A 20 9.27 -1.95 -0.58
CA GLU A 20 10.29 -1.46 0.35
C GLU A 20 11.55 -2.34 0.31
N GLN A 21 11.37 -3.66 0.22
CA GLN A 21 12.49 -4.59 0.08
C GLN A 21 13.21 -4.40 -1.25
N GLN A 22 12.47 -4.19 -2.33
CA GLN A 22 13.07 -3.92 -3.63
C GLN A 22 13.87 -2.63 -3.62
N MET A 23 13.38 -1.59 -2.96
CA MET A 23 14.11 -0.33 -2.82
C MET A 23 15.40 -0.51 -2.02
N ALA A 24 15.34 -1.29 -0.95
CA ALA A 24 16.51 -1.55 -0.11
C ALA A 24 17.57 -2.35 -0.84
N ALA A 25 17.16 -3.26 -1.73
CA ALA A 25 18.05 -4.09 -2.52
C ALA A 25 18.51 -3.43 -3.83
N HIS A 26 17.87 -2.33 -4.21
CA HIS A 26 18.16 -1.64 -5.46
C HIS A 26 19.46 -0.85 -5.37
N ASP A 27 20.14 -0.68 -6.51
CA ASP A 27 21.37 0.10 -6.59
C ASP A 27 21.10 1.55 -6.19
N PRO A 28 21.75 2.07 -5.14
CA PRO A 28 21.48 3.44 -4.69
C PRO A 28 21.90 4.51 -5.71
N SER A 29 22.70 4.15 -6.70
CA SER A 29 23.09 5.10 -7.75
C SER A 29 22.09 5.15 -8.90
N ASP A 30 21.13 4.21 -8.95
CA ASP A 30 20.10 4.18 -10.00
C ASP A 30 18.88 4.98 -9.54
N TYR A 31 18.94 6.29 -9.72
CA TYR A 31 17.87 7.19 -9.31
C TYR A 31 16.58 7.00 -10.08
N GLU A 32 16.67 6.62 -11.37
CA GLU A 32 15.48 6.37 -12.17
C GLU A 32 14.70 5.17 -11.66
N GLY A 33 15.39 4.07 -11.37
CA GLY A 33 14.76 2.88 -10.85
C GLY A 33 14.16 3.10 -9.47
N LEU A 34 14.90 3.80 -8.59
CA LEU A 34 14.41 4.15 -7.26
C LEU A 34 13.17 5.05 -7.34
N GLY A 35 13.15 6.00 -8.27
CA GLY A 35 12.01 6.88 -8.49
C GLY A 35 10.76 6.10 -8.90
N LYS A 36 10.92 5.12 -9.78
CA LYS A 36 9.80 4.26 -10.20
C LYS A 36 9.25 3.44 -9.05
N LEU A 37 10.13 2.87 -8.26
CA LEU A 37 9.72 2.10 -7.08
C LEU A 37 9.01 2.98 -6.05
N ASN A 38 9.52 4.18 -5.85
CA ASN A 38 8.89 5.15 -4.95
C ASN A 38 7.49 5.54 -5.43
N ASP A 39 7.32 5.76 -6.73
CA ASP A 39 6.02 6.09 -7.31
C ASP A 39 5.03 4.94 -7.11
N GLN A 40 5.47 3.70 -7.30
CA GLN A 40 4.63 2.53 -7.05
C GLN A 40 4.26 2.42 -5.58
N LEU A 41 5.21 2.65 -4.70
CA LEU A 41 4.98 2.61 -3.26
C LEU A 41 3.96 3.67 -2.85
N GLN A 42 4.07 4.86 -3.40
CA GLN A 42 3.15 5.95 -3.12
C GLN A 42 1.73 5.62 -3.59
N ALA A 43 1.59 5.04 -4.78
CA ALA A 43 0.30 4.61 -5.30
C ALA A 43 -0.35 3.57 -4.40
N VAL A 44 0.42 2.59 -3.94
CA VAL A 44 -0.07 1.56 -3.02
C VAL A 44 -0.47 2.18 -1.67
N THR A 45 0.33 3.11 -1.17
CA THR A 45 0.05 3.80 0.09
C THR A 45 -1.24 4.60 0.00
N ASP A 46 -1.44 5.35 -1.09
CA ASP A 46 -2.66 6.14 -1.32
C ASP A 46 -3.90 5.25 -1.37
N GLU A 47 -3.80 4.13 -2.09
CA GLU A 47 -4.88 3.16 -2.18
C GLU A 47 -5.21 2.54 -0.82
N SER A 48 -4.18 2.23 -0.06
CA SER A 48 -4.32 1.69 1.29
C SER A 48 -5.03 2.69 2.21
N GLU A 49 -4.68 3.96 2.14
CA GLU A 49 -5.30 5.01 2.94
C GLU A 49 -6.79 5.17 2.60
N GLU A 50 -7.13 5.12 1.32
CA GLU A 50 -8.53 5.18 0.90
C GLU A 50 -9.34 4.00 1.43
N LEU A 51 -8.78 2.81 1.37
CA LEU A 51 -9.44 1.61 1.88
C LEU A 51 -9.58 1.65 3.40
N GLU A 52 -8.59 2.19 4.09
CA GLU A 52 -8.65 2.37 5.55
C GLU A 52 -9.81 3.30 5.94
N LEU A 53 -9.99 4.37 5.18
CA LEU A 53 -11.10 5.29 5.41
C LEU A 53 -12.45 4.61 5.21
N GLU A 54 -12.58 3.82 4.14
CA GLU A 54 -13.80 3.04 3.89
C GLU A 54 -14.04 2.03 5.01
N TRP A 55 -12.99 1.37 5.47
CA TRP A 55 -13.05 0.40 6.54
C TRP A 55 -13.55 1.05 7.83
N MET A 56 -13.02 2.23 8.16
CA MET A 56 -13.43 2.98 9.34
C MET A 56 -14.89 3.39 9.26
N GLU A 57 -15.35 3.86 8.10
CA GLU A 57 -16.74 4.24 7.88
C GLU A 57 -17.68 3.05 8.06
N LEU A 58 -17.33 1.90 7.49
CA LEU A 58 -18.11 0.69 7.64
C LEU A 58 -18.13 0.19 9.07
N SER A 59 -17.01 0.30 9.76
CA SER A 59 -16.91 -0.09 11.17
C SER A 59 -17.83 0.76 12.05
N GLU A 60 -17.91 2.05 11.78
CA GLU A 60 -18.81 2.96 12.48
C GLU A 60 -20.28 2.60 12.23
N GLN A 61 -20.61 2.25 11.00
CA GLN A 61 -21.98 1.88 10.66
C GLN A 61 -22.43 0.55 11.28
N LEU A 62 -21.47 -0.34 11.53
CA LEU A 62 -21.76 -1.64 12.13
C LEU A 62 -21.97 -1.58 13.65
N GLU A 63 -21.51 -0.53 14.26
CA GLU A 63 -21.74 -0.29 15.69
C GLU A 63 -23.11 0.35 15.89
#